data_f53ef88be841642296fca4439f778c4c
#
_entry.id   f53ef88be841642296fca4439f778c4c
#
_cell.length_a   1.000
_cell.length_b   1.000
_cell.length_c   1.000
_cell.angle_alpha   90.00
_cell.angle_beta   90.00
_cell.angle_gamma   90.00
#
_symmetry.space_group_name_H-M   'P 1'
#
loop_
_entity.id
_entity.type
_entity.pdbx_description
1 polymer ?
#
loop_
_entity_poly.entity_id
_entity_poly.type
_entity_poly.pdbx_seq_one_letter_code
_entity_poly.pdbx_strand_id
1 'polypeptide(L)'
;MMGKDVIVACDFASAEKTYEFLDLFTERKPFVKIGMELFYAEGPQIVKEIKKRGHKIFLDLKLHDIPNTVKKSMAVLSRLDVDICNLHAGGTVRMMEAALEGLTREDGTRPLLIAVTQLTSTDQEAMENDLLIHEPIDKVVMHYAHNAKIAGLDGVVCSPLEAQKVHEVCGKDFLTVTPGVRFADGDVGDQKRVMTPAQAKEIGSDYIVVGRPITAADDPVAAYERCIKEFVD
;
A
#
# COMPACT_ATOMS: atom_id res chain seq x y z
N MET A 1 -14.51 6.29 9.90
CA MET A 1 -13.10 6.56 9.54
C MET A 1 -12.29 5.34 9.94
N MET A 2 -11.54 4.73 9.01
CA MET A 2 -10.48 3.79 9.40
C MET A 2 -9.39 4.64 10.07
N GLY A 3 -9.00 4.28 11.31
CA GLY A 3 -7.93 4.95 12.03
C GLY A 3 -6.55 4.62 11.43
N LYS A 4 -5.50 5.28 11.92
CA LYS A 4 -4.11 4.97 11.57
C LYS A 4 -3.79 3.50 11.91
N ASP A 5 -3.02 2.83 11.03
CA ASP A 5 -2.58 1.46 11.29
C ASP A 5 -1.22 1.18 10.62
N VAL A 6 -0.55 0.12 11.09
CA VAL A 6 0.72 -0.36 10.57
C VAL A 6 0.48 -1.59 9.71
N ILE A 7 0.89 -1.52 8.45
CA ILE A 7 0.81 -2.62 7.48
C ILE A 7 2.18 -3.30 7.38
N VAL A 8 2.26 -4.58 7.74
CA VAL A 8 3.50 -5.37 7.65
C VAL A 8 3.64 -5.93 6.24
N ALA A 9 4.74 -5.60 5.56
CA ALA A 9 5.02 -6.16 4.23
C ALA A 9 5.55 -7.59 4.35
N CYS A 10 4.70 -8.57 4.02
CA CYS A 10 5.04 -9.99 4.00
C CYS A 10 5.66 -10.37 2.65
N ASP A 11 6.88 -9.88 2.41
CA ASP A 11 7.64 -10.19 1.19
C ASP A 11 8.51 -11.44 1.43
N PHE A 12 7.82 -12.58 1.70
CA PHE A 12 8.43 -13.90 1.89
C PHE A 12 8.34 -14.72 0.61
N ALA A 13 9.31 -15.63 0.43
CA ALA A 13 9.40 -16.45 -0.77
C ALA A 13 8.40 -17.64 -0.81
N SER A 14 7.71 -17.93 0.31
CA SER A 14 6.74 -19.03 0.39
C SER A 14 5.64 -18.81 1.42
N ALA A 15 4.54 -19.53 1.25
CA ALA A 15 3.44 -19.57 2.21
C ALA A 15 3.89 -20.07 3.59
N GLU A 16 4.72 -21.09 3.64
CA GLU A 16 5.23 -21.69 4.89
C GLU A 16 5.92 -20.63 5.75
N LYS A 17 6.91 -19.93 5.20
CA LYS A 17 7.61 -18.85 5.90
C LYS A 17 6.66 -17.71 6.32
N THR A 18 5.69 -17.41 5.50
CA THR A 18 4.68 -16.41 5.83
C THR A 18 3.86 -16.85 7.04
N TYR A 19 3.42 -18.10 7.08
CA TYR A 19 2.61 -18.61 8.20
C TYR A 19 3.44 -18.71 9.48
N GLU A 20 4.67 -19.20 9.44
CA GLU A 20 5.59 -19.21 10.57
C GLU A 20 5.74 -17.82 11.19
N PHE A 21 5.93 -16.80 10.35
CA PHE A 21 6.00 -15.41 10.80
C PHE A 21 4.70 -14.93 11.42
N LEU A 22 3.55 -15.18 10.78
CA LEU A 22 2.25 -14.72 11.27
C LEU A 22 1.80 -15.41 12.55
N ASP A 23 2.21 -16.65 12.77
CA ASP A 23 1.90 -17.44 13.97
C ASP A 23 2.60 -16.90 15.24
N LEU A 24 3.63 -16.04 15.10
CA LEU A 24 4.25 -15.32 16.22
C LEU A 24 3.28 -14.31 16.88
N PHE A 25 2.30 -13.80 16.13
CA PHE A 25 1.39 -12.74 16.59
C PHE A 25 0.11 -13.34 17.19
N THR A 26 0.12 -13.62 18.49
CA THR A 26 -1.00 -14.25 19.19
C THR A 26 -2.03 -13.26 19.70
N GLU A 27 -1.61 -12.08 20.17
CA GLU A 27 -2.47 -11.09 20.80
C GLU A 27 -3.06 -10.11 19.79
N ARG A 28 -2.20 -9.40 19.05
CA ARG A 28 -2.61 -8.45 18.03
C ARG A 28 -2.24 -8.98 16.63
N LYS A 29 -3.25 -9.23 15.81
CA LYS A 29 -3.05 -9.67 14.43
C LYS A 29 -2.65 -8.48 13.56
N PRO A 30 -1.43 -8.42 12.98
CA PRO A 30 -1.05 -7.32 12.11
C PRO A 30 -1.91 -7.26 10.84
N PHE A 31 -2.15 -6.03 10.36
CA PHE A 31 -2.55 -5.81 8.98
C PHE A 31 -1.37 -6.13 8.08
N VAL A 32 -1.54 -6.98 7.07
CA VAL A 32 -0.43 -7.44 6.23
C VAL A 32 -0.57 -7.02 4.78
N LYS A 33 0.55 -6.74 4.13
CA LYS A 33 0.63 -6.56 2.69
C LYS A 33 1.14 -7.84 2.03
N ILE A 34 0.38 -8.34 1.05
CA ILE A 34 0.81 -9.43 0.17
C ILE A 34 1.21 -8.79 -1.16
N GLY A 35 2.50 -8.86 -1.50
CA GLY A 35 3.05 -8.35 -2.74
C GLY A 35 3.00 -9.35 -3.89
N MET A 36 3.51 -8.91 -5.05
CA MET A 36 3.52 -9.70 -6.28
C MET A 36 4.27 -11.03 -6.13
N GLU A 37 5.45 -11.03 -5.48
CA GLU A 37 6.28 -12.23 -5.33
C GLU A 37 5.50 -13.35 -4.67
N LEU A 38 4.99 -13.13 -3.46
CA LEU A 38 4.25 -14.14 -2.71
C LEU A 38 2.94 -14.53 -3.41
N PHE A 39 2.21 -13.55 -3.97
CA PHE A 39 0.95 -13.84 -4.65
C PHE A 39 1.15 -14.66 -5.94
N TYR A 40 2.18 -14.37 -6.71
CA TYR A 40 2.45 -15.15 -7.94
C TYR A 40 3.03 -16.53 -7.65
N ALA A 41 3.76 -16.70 -6.55
CA ALA A 41 4.26 -17.99 -6.12
C ALA A 41 3.13 -18.92 -5.62
N GLU A 42 2.20 -18.39 -4.81
CA GLU A 42 1.23 -19.18 -4.05
C GLU A 42 -0.22 -19.07 -4.56
N GLY A 43 -0.48 -18.10 -5.46
CA GLY A 43 -1.80 -17.84 -6.01
C GLY A 43 -2.80 -17.30 -4.98
N PRO A 44 -4.12 -17.28 -5.32
CA PRO A 44 -5.15 -16.73 -4.45
C PRO A 44 -5.34 -17.48 -3.13
N GLN A 45 -4.81 -18.68 -3.01
CA GLN A 45 -4.96 -19.51 -1.80
C GLN A 45 -4.26 -18.88 -0.59
N ILE A 46 -3.11 -18.20 -0.80
CA ILE A 46 -2.41 -17.50 0.28
C ILE A 46 -3.30 -16.44 0.94
N VAL A 47 -4.05 -15.69 0.13
CA VAL A 47 -4.97 -14.64 0.63
C VAL A 47 -6.04 -15.27 1.52
N LYS A 48 -6.69 -16.34 1.05
CA LYS A 48 -7.76 -17.02 1.81
C LYS A 48 -7.26 -17.58 3.13
N GLU A 49 -6.06 -18.14 3.14
CA GLU A 49 -5.48 -18.72 4.35
C GLU A 49 -5.09 -17.65 5.38
N ILE A 50 -4.53 -16.53 4.93
CA ILE A 50 -4.20 -15.40 5.81
C ILE A 50 -5.47 -14.74 6.37
N LYS A 51 -6.54 -14.61 5.57
CA LYS A 51 -7.85 -14.15 6.07
C LYS A 51 -8.42 -15.07 7.15
N LYS A 52 -8.35 -16.39 6.98
CA LYS A 52 -8.79 -17.37 7.99
C LYS A 52 -8.04 -17.23 9.32
N ARG A 53 -6.78 -16.80 9.28
CA ARG A 53 -5.95 -16.51 10.47
C ARG A 53 -6.34 -15.19 11.15
N GLY A 54 -7.30 -14.43 10.60
CA GLY A 54 -7.84 -13.20 11.17
C GLY A 54 -7.12 -11.91 10.84
N HIS A 55 -6.22 -11.94 9.85
CA HIS A 55 -5.50 -10.74 9.40
C HIS A 55 -6.31 -9.91 8.41
N LYS A 56 -6.16 -8.59 8.47
CA LYS A 56 -6.50 -7.69 7.36
C LYS A 56 -5.44 -7.80 6.28
N ILE A 57 -5.83 -7.62 5.01
CA ILE A 57 -4.93 -7.78 3.87
C ILE A 57 -4.98 -6.58 2.94
N PHE A 58 -3.81 -5.99 2.69
CA PHE A 58 -3.55 -5.14 1.55
C PHE A 58 -2.92 -5.98 0.43
N LEU A 59 -3.66 -6.24 -0.64
CA LEU A 59 -3.19 -6.97 -1.81
C LEU A 59 -2.54 -6.01 -2.80
N ASP A 60 -1.20 -6.03 -2.83
CA ASP A 60 -0.34 -5.03 -3.50
C ASP A 60 0.16 -5.56 -4.85
N LEU A 61 -0.71 -5.65 -5.85
CA LEU A 61 -0.42 -6.18 -7.19
C LEU A 61 -0.19 -5.10 -8.25
N LYS A 62 -0.49 -3.84 -7.94
CA LYS A 62 -0.22 -2.67 -8.78
C LYS A 62 -0.72 -2.83 -10.22
N LEU A 63 -2.00 -3.16 -10.41
CA LEU A 63 -2.56 -3.40 -11.74
C LEU A 63 -2.35 -2.20 -12.66
N HIS A 64 -1.91 -2.48 -13.88
CA HIS A 64 -1.70 -1.47 -14.92
C HIS A 64 -1.87 -2.12 -16.29
N ASP A 65 -3.01 -1.89 -16.92
CA ASP A 65 -3.36 -2.43 -18.25
C ASP A 65 -4.50 -1.59 -18.84
N ILE A 66 -4.99 -1.94 -20.03
CA ILE A 66 -6.17 -1.28 -20.61
C ILE A 66 -7.40 -1.40 -19.68
N PRO A 67 -8.32 -0.41 -19.69
CA PRO A 67 -9.43 -0.33 -18.73
C PRO A 67 -10.24 -1.63 -18.58
N ASN A 68 -10.58 -2.30 -19.69
CA ASN A 68 -11.37 -3.53 -19.64
C ASN A 68 -10.64 -4.71 -18.97
N THR A 69 -9.33 -4.82 -19.17
CA THR A 69 -8.51 -5.86 -18.52
C THR A 69 -8.45 -5.61 -17.01
N VAL A 70 -8.18 -4.36 -16.60
CA VAL A 70 -8.15 -3.99 -15.19
C VAL A 70 -9.51 -4.18 -14.52
N LYS A 71 -10.61 -3.78 -15.16
CA LYS A 71 -11.98 -4.03 -14.67
C LYS A 71 -12.22 -5.51 -14.37
N LYS A 72 -11.93 -6.39 -15.34
CA LYS A 72 -12.12 -7.85 -15.17
C LYS A 72 -11.23 -8.43 -14.09
N SER A 73 -9.98 -7.98 -14.00
CA SER A 73 -9.04 -8.42 -12.97
C SER A 73 -9.52 -7.98 -11.58
N MET A 74 -9.97 -6.74 -11.42
CA MET A 74 -10.52 -6.24 -10.16
C MET A 74 -11.79 -6.99 -9.74
N ALA A 75 -12.65 -7.41 -10.68
CA ALA A 75 -13.80 -8.26 -10.38
C ALA A 75 -13.41 -9.66 -9.86
N VAL A 76 -12.25 -10.17 -10.23
CA VAL A 76 -11.68 -11.39 -9.62
C VAL A 76 -11.18 -11.10 -8.22
N LEU A 77 -10.42 -10.01 -8.04
CA LEU A 77 -9.85 -9.64 -6.74
C LEU A 77 -10.94 -9.30 -5.70
N SER A 78 -12.07 -8.73 -6.13
CA SER A 78 -13.19 -8.41 -5.21
C SER A 78 -13.73 -9.63 -4.44
N ARG A 79 -13.52 -10.84 -4.97
CA ARG A 79 -13.98 -12.12 -4.37
C ARG A 79 -13.00 -12.69 -3.35
N LEU A 80 -11.82 -12.10 -3.18
CA LEU A 80 -10.77 -12.61 -2.28
C LEU A 80 -10.91 -12.10 -0.84
N ASP A 81 -11.93 -11.26 -0.56
CA ASP A 81 -12.17 -10.68 0.76
C ASP A 81 -10.96 -9.91 1.34
N VAL A 82 -10.21 -9.23 0.48
CA VAL A 82 -9.14 -8.33 0.90
C VAL A 82 -9.69 -7.00 1.39
N ASP A 83 -8.92 -6.29 2.20
CA ASP A 83 -9.35 -5.00 2.79
C ASP A 83 -8.92 -3.82 1.91
N ILE A 84 -7.76 -3.90 1.28
CA ILE A 84 -7.22 -2.91 0.34
C ILE A 84 -6.64 -3.63 -0.89
N CYS A 85 -6.81 -3.05 -2.07
CA CYS A 85 -6.04 -3.39 -3.26
C CYS A 85 -5.61 -2.12 -4.02
N ASN A 86 -4.71 -2.26 -4.97
CA ASN A 86 -4.15 -1.12 -5.67
C ASN A 86 -3.97 -1.32 -7.17
N LEU A 87 -3.68 -0.20 -7.82
CA LEU A 87 -3.32 -0.06 -9.21
C LEU A 87 -2.33 1.11 -9.39
N HIS A 88 -1.83 1.33 -10.59
CA HIS A 88 -1.02 2.51 -10.91
C HIS A 88 -1.89 3.69 -11.40
N ALA A 89 -1.69 4.89 -10.84
CA ALA A 89 -2.37 6.12 -11.28
C ALA A 89 -1.99 6.51 -12.72
N GLY A 90 -0.80 6.14 -13.17
CA GLY A 90 -0.32 6.37 -14.55
C GLY A 90 -1.19 5.71 -15.64
N GLY A 91 -2.09 4.79 -15.28
CA GLY A 91 -3.04 4.16 -16.20
C GLY A 91 -4.20 5.04 -16.63
N THR A 92 -4.26 6.29 -16.21
CA THR A 92 -5.30 7.30 -16.50
C THR A 92 -6.59 7.15 -15.66
N VAL A 93 -7.38 8.23 -15.62
CA VAL A 93 -8.69 8.27 -14.93
C VAL A 93 -9.62 7.15 -15.42
N ARG A 94 -9.69 6.92 -16.73
CA ARG A 94 -10.55 5.88 -17.32
C ARG A 94 -10.21 4.46 -16.85
N MET A 95 -8.90 4.15 -16.67
CA MET A 95 -8.49 2.85 -16.13
C MET A 95 -8.89 2.73 -14.66
N MET A 96 -8.72 3.79 -13.88
CA MET A 96 -9.06 3.81 -12.46
C MET A 96 -10.58 3.70 -12.23
N GLU A 97 -11.40 4.39 -13.02
CA GLU A 97 -12.87 4.26 -13.00
C GLU A 97 -13.33 2.84 -13.35
N ALA A 98 -12.73 2.25 -14.40
CA ALA A 98 -13.02 0.87 -14.79
C ALA A 98 -12.61 -0.14 -13.70
N ALA A 99 -11.50 0.12 -13.02
CA ALA A 99 -11.06 -0.67 -11.87
C ALA A 99 -12.07 -0.62 -10.72
N LEU A 100 -12.53 0.58 -10.38
CA LEU A 100 -13.53 0.79 -9.32
C LEU A 100 -14.84 0.07 -9.64
N GLU A 101 -15.31 0.19 -10.87
CA GLU A 101 -16.50 -0.53 -11.34
C GLU A 101 -16.33 -2.05 -11.21
N GLY A 102 -15.18 -2.60 -11.62
CA GLY A 102 -14.90 -4.03 -11.52
C GLY A 102 -14.78 -4.53 -10.09
N LEU A 103 -14.23 -3.71 -9.19
CA LEU A 103 -14.01 -4.05 -7.79
C LEU A 103 -15.30 -4.03 -6.96
N THR A 104 -16.29 -3.22 -7.36
CA THR A 104 -17.57 -3.08 -6.67
C THR A 104 -18.45 -4.30 -6.94
N ARG A 105 -18.88 -4.99 -5.87
CA ARG A 105 -19.75 -6.16 -5.93
C ARG A 105 -21.20 -5.73 -6.22
N GLU A 106 -22.05 -6.69 -6.56
CA GLU A 106 -23.48 -6.46 -6.85
C GLU A 106 -24.23 -5.83 -5.67
N ASP A 107 -23.82 -6.13 -4.44
CA ASP A 107 -24.37 -5.54 -3.22
C ASP A 107 -23.83 -4.15 -2.87
N GLY A 108 -22.97 -3.58 -3.73
CA GLY A 108 -22.33 -2.29 -3.56
C GLY A 108 -21.10 -2.31 -2.63
N THR A 109 -20.76 -3.43 -2.02
CA THR A 109 -19.56 -3.55 -1.17
C THR A 109 -18.29 -3.73 -2.00
N ARG A 110 -17.17 -3.27 -1.48
CA ARG A 110 -15.85 -3.45 -2.10
C ARG A 110 -14.72 -3.25 -1.10
N PRO A 111 -13.52 -3.80 -1.37
CA PRO A 111 -12.29 -3.36 -0.73
C PRO A 111 -12.02 -1.86 -1.00
N LEU A 112 -11.17 -1.24 -0.19
CA LEU A 112 -10.60 0.05 -0.55
C LEU A 112 -9.72 -0.10 -1.79
N LEU A 113 -9.84 0.86 -2.71
CA LEU A 113 -9.02 0.95 -3.91
C LEU A 113 -8.12 2.18 -3.85
N ILE A 114 -6.81 1.98 -3.89
CA ILE A 114 -5.82 3.06 -3.84
C ILE A 114 -4.92 3.03 -5.07
N ALA A 115 -4.39 4.19 -5.47
CA ALA A 115 -3.52 4.30 -6.63
C ALA A 115 -2.07 4.58 -6.23
N VAL A 116 -1.11 3.86 -6.81
CA VAL A 116 0.31 4.18 -6.70
C VAL A 116 0.58 5.41 -7.57
N THR A 117 1.09 6.48 -6.98
CA THR A 117 1.45 7.72 -7.69
C THR A 117 2.73 7.53 -8.48
N GLN A 118 3.89 7.85 -7.89
CA GLN A 118 5.20 7.46 -8.41
C GLN A 118 5.88 6.51 -7.43
N LEU A 119 6.64 5.56 -7.94
CA LEU A 119 7.40 4.64 -7.09
C LEU A 119 8.44 5.42 -6.29
N THR A 120 8.68 5.04 -5.05
CA THR A 120 9.68 5.69 -4.19
C THR A 120 11.12 5.54 -4.69
N SER A 121 11.35 4.63 -5.64
CA SER A 121 12.61 4.46 -6.37
C SER A 121 12.77 5.39 -7.57
N THR A 122 11.69 6.01 -8.06
CA THR A 122 11.73 6.98 -9.16
C THR A 122 12.13 8.33 -8.62
N ASP A 123 13.24 8.87 -9.10
CA ASP A 123 13.69 10.25 -8.88
C ASP A 123 13.37 11.13 -10.08
N GLN A 124 13.71 12.42 -9.98
CA GLN A 124 13.44 13.39 -11.04
C GLN A 124 14.14 13.02 -12.36
N GLU A 125 15.39 12.55 -12.26
CA GLU A 125 16.20 12.19 -13.43
C GLU A 125 15.58 10.99 -14.18
N ALA A 126 15.21 9.93 -13.48
CA ALA A 126 14.54 8.76 -14.08
C ALA A 126 13.18 9.15 -14.70
N MET A 127 12.43 10.03 -14.02
CA MET A 127 11.15 10.49 -14.53
C MET A 127 11.30 11.29 -15.84
N GLU A 128 12.30 12.14 -15.94
CA GLU A 128 12.55 12.93 -17.15
C GLU A 128 13.11 12.09 -18.30
N ASN A 129 14.10 11.23 -18.02
CA ASN A 129 14.84 10.50 -19.06
C ASN A 129 14.13 9.22 -19.51
N ASP A 130 13.54 8.45 -18.58
CA ASP A 130 12.94 7.15 -18.88
C ASP A 130 11.44 7.25 -19.15
N LEU A 131 10.73 8.16 -18.46
CA LEU A 131 9.28 8.34 -18.63
C LEU A 131 8.92 9.54 -19.50
N LEU A 132 9.89 10.39 -19.87
CA LEU A 132 9.71 11.62 -20.65
C LEU A 132 8.71 12.60 -20.00
N ILE A 133 8.67 12.63 -18.67
CA ILE A 133 7.83 13.54 -17.89
C ILE A 133 8.73 14.65 -17.33
N HIS A 134 8.67 15.85 -17.91
CA HIS A 134 9.56 16.99 -17.60
C HIS A 134 9.01 17.93 -16.51
N GLU A 135 7.92 17.57 -15.88
CA GLU A 135 7.37 18.32 -14.75
C GLU A 135 8.06 17.92 -13.43
N PRO A 136 8.12 18.81 -12.42
CA PRO A 136 8.62 18.43 -11.09
C PRO A 136 7.89 17.22 -10.50
N ILE A 137 8.63 16.30 -9.89
CA ILE A 137 8.07 15.03 -9.39
C ILE A 137 6.93 15.24 -8.37
N ASP A 138 7.03 16.23 -7.51
CA ASP A 138 5.98 16.55 -6.55
C ASP A 138 4.70 17.05 -7.24
N LYS A 139 4.81 17.80 -8.34
CA LYS A 139 3.67 18.22 -9.16
C LYS A 139 3.00 17.02 -9.83
N VAL A 140 3.79 16.06 -10.34
CA VAL A 140 3.28 14.84 -10.97
C VAL A 140 2.57 13.96 -9.95
N VAL A 141 3.14 13.80 -8.75
CA VAL A 141 2.52 13.03 -7.65
C VAL A 141 1.17 13.65 -7.25
N MET A 142 1.10 14.98 -7.10
CA MET A 142 -0.15 15.68 -6.76
C MET A 142 -1.19 15.55 -7.88
N HIS A 143 -0.76 15.62 -9.13
CA HIS A 143 -1.65 15.42 -10.29
C HIS A 143 -2.23 14.00 -10.32
N TYR A 144 -1.41 12.99 -10.06
CA TYR A 144 -1.85 11.60 -9.99
C TYR A 144 -2.81 11.34 -8.81
N ALA A 145 -2.52 11.94 -7.65
CA ALA A 145 -3.42 11.86 -6.49
C ALA A 145 -4.78 12.51 -6.79
N HIS A 146 -4.77 13.68 -7.43
CA HIS A 146 -6.00 14.37 -7.86
C HIS A 146 -6.81 13.54 -8.87
N ASN A 147 -6.15 12.92 -9.86
CA ASN A 147 -6.79 12.04 -10.83
C ASN A 147 -7.40 10.80 -10.16
N ALA A 148 -6.71 10.21 -9.17
CA ALA A 148 -7.25 9.09 -8.39
C ALA A 148 -8.51 9.51 -7.62
N LYS A 149 -8.51 10.70 -7.03
CA LYS A 149 -9.70 11.26 -6.35
C LYS A 149 -10.86 11.48 -7.34
N ILE A 150 -10.60 12.07 -8.53
CA ILE A 150 -11.62 12.26 -9.58
C ILE A 150 -12.23 10.93 -10.00
N ALA A 151 -11.40 9.88 -10.14
CA ALA A 151 -11.88 8.53 -10.47
C ALA A 151 -12.67 7.85 -9.34
N GLY A 152 -12.80 8.47 -8.17
CA GLY A 152 -13.56 7.95 -7.04
C GLY A 152 -12.80 6.93 -6.17
N LEU A 153 -11.47 6.88 -6.27
CA LEU A 153 -10.65 6.02 -5.42
C LEU A 153 -10.61 6.53 -3.97
N ASP A 154 -10.24 5.65 -3.05
CA ASP A 154 -10.22 5.93 -1.61
C ASP A 154 -8.92 6.59 -1.15
N GLY A 155 -7.85 6.51 -1.92
CA GLY A 155 -6.55 7.05 -1.53
C GLY A 155 -5.43 6.74 -2.52
N VAL A 156 -4.20 6.98 -2.06
CA VAL A 156 -2.97 6.73 -2.82
C VAL A 156 -1.88 6.07 -1.99
N VAL A 157 -0.97 5.39 -2.70
CA VAL A 157 0.37 5.06 -2.20
C VAL A 157 1.30 6.20 -2.63
N CYS A 158 1.95 6.85 -1.68
CA CYS A 158 2.87 7.95 -1.91
C CYS A 158 4.04 7.91 -0.90
N SER A 159 5.07 8.71 -1.11
CA SER A 159 6.11 8.89 -0.09
C SER A 159 5.54 9.52 1.17
N PRO A 160 6.05 9.19 2.39
CA PRO A 160 5.66 9.91 3.60
C PRO A 160 5.81 11.43 3.48
N LEU A 161 6.84 11.92 2.77
CA LEU A 161 7.08 13.35 2.51
C LEU A 161 5.95 14.04 1.74
N GLU A 162 5.10 13.29 1.07
CA GLU A 162 4.03 13.77 0.19
C GLU A 162 2.65 13.73 0.86
N ALA A 163 2.50 12.99 1.98
CA ALA A 163 1.21 12.72 2.61
C ALA A 163 0.43 14.01 2.98
N GLN A 164 1.09 14.99 3.60
CA GLN A 164 0.46 16.26 3.94
C GLN A 164 -0.06 16.98 2.70
N LYS A 165 0.74 17.08 1.63
CA LYS A 165 0.34 17.73 0.36
C LYS A 165 -0.82 17.00 -0.31
N VAL A 166 -0.85 15.66 -0.24
CA VAL A 166 -1.98 14.87 -0.74
C VAL A 166 -3.27 15.25 -0.02
N HIS A 167 -3.24 15.38 1.31
CA HIS A 167 -4.40 15.81 2.08
C HIS A 167 -4.82 17.26 1.78
N GLU A 168 -3.87 18.17 1.51
CA GLU A 168 -4.17 19.54 1.10
C GLU A 168 -4.89 19.59 -0.25
N VAL A 169 -4.48 18.76 -1.23
CA VAL A 169 -5.05 18.72 -2.59
C VAL A 169 -6.33 17.89 -2.65
N CYS A 170 -6.33 16.74 -1.96
CA CYS A 170 -7.40 15.75 -2.08
C CYS A 170 -8.40 15.76 -0.91
N GLY A 171 -8.10 16.49 0.17
CA GLY A 171 -8.90 16.47 1.38
C GLY A 171 -8.45 15.42 2.39
N LYS A 172 -8.77 15.65 3.67
CA LYS A 172 -8.30 14.85 4.81
C LYS A 172 -8.84 13.41 4.86
N ASP A 173 -9.93 13.15 4.17
CA ASP A 173 -10.54 11.80 4.11
C ASP A 173 -9.95 10.93 2.98
N PHE A 174 -9.07 11.49 2.14
CA PHE A 174 -8.40 10.77 1.06
C PHE A 174 -7.14 10.10 1.60
N LEU A 175 -7.16 8.77 1.69
CA LEU A 175 -6.16 7.98 2.41
C LEU A 175 -4.76 8.05 1.79
N THR A 176 -3.77 8.08 2.67
CA THR A 176 -2.36 7.96 2.30
C THR A 176 -1.76 6.68 2.89
N VAL A 177 -1.19 5.84 2.03
CA VAL A 177 -0.46 4.62 2.40
C VAL A 177 1.01 4.84 2.05
N THR A 178 1.88 4.88 3.05
CA THR A 178 3.25 5.36 2.89
C THR A 178 4.28 4.27 3.21
N PRO A 179 4.97 3.72 2.19
CA PRO A 179 6.10 2.81 2.36
C PRO A 179 7.39 3.57 2.67
N GLY A 180 8.47 2.84 2.90
CA GLY A 180 9.81 3.44 3.13
C GLY A 180 10.02 3.89 4.57
N VAL A 181 9.29 3.32 5.52
CA VAL A 181 9.42 3.62 6.95
C VAL A 181 10.51 2.74 7.57
N ARG A 182 11.37 3.36 8.38
CA ARG A 182 12.48 2.73 9.10
C ARG A 182 12.56 3.26 10.54
N PHE A 183 13.09 2.48 11.46
CA PHE A 183 13.43 3.01 12.78
C PHE A 183 14.63 3.95 12.69
N ALA A 184 14.73 4.90 13.62
CA ALA A 184 15.82 5.88 13.65
C ALA A 184 17.21 5.23 13.85
N ASP A 185 17.24 4.08 14.50
CA ASP A 185 18.43 3.26 14.79
C ASP A 185 18.62 2.10 13.79
N GLY A 186 17.80 2.05 12.72
CA GLY A 186 17.80 0.96 11.75
C GLY A 186 18.58 1.26 10.45
N ASP A 187 18.84 0.21 9.67
CA ASP A 187 19.45 0.31 8.34
C ASP A 187 18.47 0.91 7.32
N VAL A 188 18.95 1.89 6.54
CA VAL A 188 18.18 2.55 5.47
C VAL A 188 17.93 1.61 4.29
N GLY A 189 18.85 0.66 4.01
CA GLY A 189 18.75 -0.29 2.91
C GLY A 189 18.66 0.37 1.54
N ASP A 190 17.76 -0.11 0.69
CA ASP A 190 17.51 0.33 -0.70
C ASP A 190 16.58 1.55 -0.84
N GLN A 191 16.09 2.11 0.28
CA GLN A 191 15.17 3.25 0.25
C GLN A 191 15.93 4.59 0.25
N LYS A 192 15.64 5.45 -0.72
CA LYS A 192 16.24 6.80 -0.85
C LYS A 192 15.51 7.86 0.00
N ARG A 193 14.23 7.65 0.31
CA ARG A 193 13.37 8.60 1.04
C ARG A 193 12.74 7.88 2.23
N VAL A 194 13.43 7.87 3.36
CA VAL A 194 13.02 7.18 4.59
C VAL A 194 12.51 8.15 5.65
N MET A 195 11.64 7.65 6.51
CA MET A 195 11.06 8.38 7.62
C MET A 195 10.80 7.43 8.78
N THR A 196 10.85 7.91 10.01
CA THR A 196 10.48 7.09 11.16
C THR A 196 8.95 6.98 11.30
N PRO A 197 8.43 5.96 12.03
CA PRO A 197 7.01 5.87 12.30
C PRO A 197 6.44 7.15 12.96
N ALA A 198 7.16 7.71 13.95
CA ALA A 198 6.77 8.95 14.61
C ALA A 198 6.70 10.15 13.64
N GLN A 199 7.70 10.31 12.77
CA GLN A 199 7.68 11.36 11.75
C GLN A 199 6.53 11.18 10.75
N ALA A 200 6.25 9.94 10.32
CA ALA A 200 5.13 9.64 9.44
C ALA A 200 3.77 9.98 10.10
N LYS A 201 3.67 9.77 11.42
CA LYS A 201 2.52 10.19 12.23
C LYS A 201 2.36 11.72 12.25
N GLU A 202 3.44 12.47 12.48
CA GLU A 202 3.44 13.93 12.53
C GLU A 202 3.02 14.57 11.21
N ILE A 203 3.50 14.01 10.08
CA ILE A 203 3.16 14.48 8.73
C ILE A 203 1.71 14.11 8.35
N GLY A 204 1.09 13.18 9.07
CA GLY A 204 -0.31 12.84 8.88
C GLY A 204 -0.56 11.66 7.94
N SER A 205 0.40 10.75 7.75
CA SER A 205 0.14 9.48 7.06
C SER A 205 -1.00 8.72 7.76
N ASP A 206 -1.87 8.06 6.98
CA ASP A 206 -2.96 7.23 7.52
C ASP A 206 -2.51 5.79 7.76
N TYR A 207 -1.72 5.25 6.84
CA TYR A 207 -1.10 3.93 6.95
C TYR A 207 0.38 4.01 6.63
N ILE A 208 1.19 3.29 7.41
CA ILE A 208 2.59 3.06 7.06
C ILE A 208 2.80 1.60 6.64
N VAL A 209 3.66 1.37 5.65
CA VAL A 209 4.05 0.01 5.23
C VAL A 209 5.47 -0.25 5.68
N VAL A 210 5.64 -1.24 6.55
CA VAL A 210 6.93 -1.60 7.15
C VAL A 210 7.27 -3.05 6.81
N GLY A 211 8.42 -3.27 6.19
CA GLY A 211 8.92 -4.59 5.82
C GLY A 211 10.03 -5.05 6.77
N ARG A 212 11.26 -5.12 6.25
CA ARG A 212 12.47 -5.62 6.97
C ARG A 212 12.66 -5.14 8.40
N PRO A 213 12.34 -3.90 8.79
CA PRO A 213 12.42 -3.48 10.19
C PRO A 213 11.59 -4.32 11.15
N ILE A 214 10.56 -5.00 10.66
CA ILE A 214 9.74 -5.96 11.42
C ILE A 214 10.07 -7.39 11.02
N THR A 215 10.04 -7.70 9.71
CA THR A 215 10.13 -9.09 9.23
C THR A 215 11.51 -9.71 9.36
N ALA A 216 12.57 -8.91 9.51
CA ALA A 216 13.93 -9.35 9.72
C ALA A 216 14.49 -8.96 11.11
N ALA A 217 13.64 -8.51 12.04
CA ALA A 217 14.03 -8.23 13.41
C ALA A 217 14.27 -9.53 14.19
N ASP A 218 15.16 -9.50 15.17
CA ASP A 218 15.37 -10.62 16.10
C ASP A 218 14.10 -10.97 16.87
N ASP A 219 13.29 -9.96 17.22
CA ASP A 219 11.96 -10.08 17.79
C ASP A 219 10.95 -9.30 16.93
N PRO A 220 10.29 -9.94 15.97
CA PRO A 220 9.31 -9.30 15.08
C PRO A 220 8.08 -8.74 15.82
N VAL A 221 7.66 -9.38 16.91
CA VAL A 221 6.49 -8.94 17.70
C VAL A 221 6.82 -7.64 18.41
N ALA A 222 7.98 -7.57 19.10
CA ALA A 222 8.43 -6.34 19.76
C ALA A 222 8.64 -5.20 18.76
N ALA A 223 9.21 -5.49 17.57
CA ALA A 223 9.40 -4.50 16.53
C ALA A 223 8.05 -3.96 15.98
N TYR A 224 7.07 -4.83 15.81
CA TYR A 224 5.72 -4.42 15.41
C TYR A 224 5.04 -3.55 16.48
N GLU A 225 5.07 -3.96 17.74
CA GLU A 225 4.50 -3.20 18.86
C GLU A 225 5.19 -1.82 19.01
N ARG A 226 6.50 -1.73 18.76
CA ARG A 226 7.22 -0.45 18.68
C ARG A 226 6.63 0.45 17.58
N CYS A 227 6.40 -0.09 16.37
CA CYS A 227 5.76 0.67 15.29
C CYS A 227 4.37 1.16 15.67
N ILE A 228 3.55 0.31 16.31
CA ILE A 228 2.22 0.68 16.79
C ILE A 228 2.30 1.84 17.77
N LYS A 229 3.16 1.74 18.77
CA LYS A 229 3.36 2.77 19.78
C LYS A 229 3.83 4.10 19.19
N GLU A 230 4.75 4.07 18.22
CA GLU A 230 5.31 5.28 17.61
C GLU A 230 4.35 5.93 16.60
N PHE A 231 3.51 5.13 15.91
CA PHE A 231 2.67 5.62 14.81
C PHE A 231 1.19 5.77 15.19
N VAL A 232 0.62 4.81 15.91
CA VAL A 232 -0.83 4.75 16.16
C VAL A 232 -1.19 5.42 17.49
N ASP A 233 -0.49 5.04 18.58
CA ASP A 233 -0.76 5.51 19.96
C ASP A 233 -0.17 6.91 20.19
#